data_0151e98ceff0f58c102bbf5fd89083c3
#
_entry.id   0151e98ceff0f58c102bbf5fd89083c3
#
_cell.length_a   1.000
_cell.length_b   1.000
_cell.length_c   1.000
_cell.angle_alpha   90.00
_cell.angle_beta   90.00
_cell.angle_gamma   90.00
#
_symmetry.space_group_name_H-M   'P 1'
#
loop_
_entity.id
_entity.type
_entity.pdbx_description
1 polymer ?
#
loop_
_entity_poly.entity_id
_entity_poly.type
_entity_poly.pdbx_seq_one_letter_code
_entity_poly.pdbx_strand_id
1 'polypeptide(L)'
;MKGFRLSATIAIIATMLSGSALAGDDLTGTLKKIKDSGTITLGYREASVPFSYLQADGKPTGYAFEVCNKIADAVKADLNLPNLKVAYQPVTSANRIPLIQNGTVDIECGSTTNSKKRQEQASFGTNYFGIQVTAAVWKDGPIKTLKDLDGKNVAVTSGTTSVELLGRFEKENGIKLRLLKTKNFAEAMKLVANKRADAFVIDDVLLAGQISTLPNPEDFKIIDASLSTEPYAPMFRKDDAQFKALVDKTITGMIKDGSLAKLYAKWFETPIPPKNTNLNFPMNSVTKDLFANPNSDGI
;
A
#
# COMPACT_ATOMS: atom_id res chain seq x y z
N MET A 1 -70.91 -64.79 18.01
CA MET A 1 -70.29 -63.54 18.56
C MET A 1 -68.98 -63.30 17.84
N LYS A 2 -68.94 -62.26 16.98
CA LYS A 2 -67.81 -62.00 16.01
C LYS A 2 -66.81 -61.03 16.66
N GLY A 3 -65.54 -61.48 16.82
CA GLY A 3 -64.50 -60.64 17.36
C GLY A 3 -63.88 -59.84 16.22
N PHE A 4 -63.85 -58.53 16.40
CA PHE A 4 -63.21 -57.56 15.48
C PHE A 4 -61.69 -57.42 15.83
N ARG A 5 -60.80 -57.77 14.93
CA ARG A 5 -59.36 -57.49 15.09
C ARG A 5 -59.04 -56.19 14.42
N LEU A 6 -58.58 -55.22 15.18
CA LEU A 6 -58.13 -53.92 14.73
C LEU A 6 -56.59 -54.00 14.42
N SER A 7 -56.22 -53.94 13.16
CA SER A 7 -54.81 -53.86 12.75
C SER A 7 -54.38 -52.42 12.72
N ALA A 8 -53.46 -52.04 13.61
CA ALA A 8 -52.82 -50.71 13.58
C ALA A 8 -51.62 -50.69 12.62
N THR A 9 -51.73 -49.96 11.53
CA THR A 9 -50.66 -49.70 10.60
C THR A 9 -49.84 -48.50 11.07
N ILE A 10 -48.58 -48.76 11.47
CA ILE A 10 -47.63 -47.70 11.85
C ILE A 10 -46.98 -47.18 10.57
N ALA A 11 -47.29 -45.94 10.17
CA ALA A 11 -46.61 -45.24 9.09
C ALA A 11 -45.34 -44.62 9.63
N ILE A 12 -44.16 -45.09 9.24
CA ILE A 12 -42.84 -44.51 9.49
C ILE A 12 -42.65 -43.39 8.50
N ILE A 13 -42.76 -42.14 8.96
CA ILE A 13 -42.39 -40.93 8.22
C ILE A 13 -40.88 -40.80 8.32
N ALA A 14 -40.16 -41.17 7.25
CA ALA A 14 -38.75 -40.87 7.11
C ALA A 14 -38.56 -39.39 6.73
N THR A 15 -38.27 -38.56 7.71
CA THR A 15 -37.84 -37.16 7.50
C THR A 15 -36.46 -37.18 6.88
N MET A 16 -36.39 -36.99 5.56
CA MET A 16 -35.13 -36.66 4.88
C MET A 16 -34.71 -35.27 5.32
N LEU A 17 -33.70 -35.17 6.21
CA LEU A 17 -32.92 -33.94 6.41
C LEU A 17 -32.14 -33.72 5.14
N SER A 18 -32.66 -32.88 4.25
CA SER A 18 -31.90 -32.25 3.19
C SER A 18 -30.92 -31.29 3.85
N GLY A 19 -29.75 -31.78 4.19
CA GLY A 19 -28.62 -30.91 4.52
C GLY A 19 -28.32 -30.06 3.30
N SER A 20 -28.73 -28.78 3.33
CA SER A 20 -28.20 -27.79 2.41
C SER A 20 -26.68 -27.72 2.65
N ALA A 21 -25.91 -28.43 1.83
CA ALA A 21 -24.52 -28.14 1.70
C ALA A 21 -24.46 -26.69 1.22
N LEU A 22 -24.01 -25.80 2.09
CA LEU A 22 -23.53 -24.47 1.69
C LEU A 22 -22.42 -24.78 0.68
N ALA A 23 -22.75 -24.67 -0.62
CA ALA A 23 -21.75 -24.64 -1.66
C ALA A 23 -20.85 -23.45 -1.33
N GLY A 24 -19.69 -23.73 -0.80
CA GLY A 24 -18.65 -22.71 -0.68
C GLY A 24 -18.41 -22.19 -2.09
N ASP A 25 -18.54 -20.88 -2.28
CA ASP A 25 -18.23 -20.28 -3.58
C ASP A 25 -16.89 -20.81 -4.07
N ASP A 26 -16.86 -21.32 -5.31
CA ASP A 26 -15.62 -21.80 -5.90
C ASP A 26 -14.57 -20.70 -5.87
N LEU A 27 -13.37 -21.04 -5.42
CA LEU A 27 -12.26 -20.08 -5.40
C LEU A 27 -11.97 -19.56 -6.79
N THR A 28 -11.84 -18.24 -6.90
CA THR A 28 -11.53 -17.55 -8.15
C THR A 28 -10.31 -16.65 -7.98
N GLY A 29 -9.86 -16.04 -9.05
CA GLY A 29 -8.85 -14.99 -9.02
C GLY A 29 -7.55 -15.39 -8.34
N THR A 30 -7.04 -14.48 -7.50
CA THR A 30 -5.77 -14.64 -6.78
C THR A 30 -5.82 -15.76 -5.74
N LEU A 31 -6.94 -15.91 -5.01
CA LEU A 31 -7.06 -16.98 -4.01
C LEU A 31 -6.98 -18.38 -4.67
N LYS A 32 -7.63 -18.56 -5.82
CA LYS A 32 -7.50 -19.81 -6.59
C LYS A 32 -6.07 -20.05 -7.03
N LYS A 33 -5.41 -19.06 -7.63
CA LYS A 33 -4.00 -19.15 -8.04
C LYS A 33 -3.10 -19.57 -6.88
N ILE A 34 -3.28 -18.95 -5.70
CA ILE A 34 -2.48 -19.27 -4.52
C ILE A 34 -2.78 -20.67 -4.01
N LYS A 35 -4.05 -21.09 -4.02
CA LYS A 35 -4.45 -22.45 -3.63
C LYS A 35 -3.79 -23.50 -4.50
N ASP A 36 -3.80 -23.29 -5.82
CA ASP A 36 -3.26 -24.23 -6.81
C ASP A 36 -1.72 -24.29 -6.78
N SER A 37 -1.05 -23.13 -6.56
CA SER A 37 0.41 -23.04 -6.59
C SER A 37 1.09 -23.23 -5.23
N GLY A 38 0.36 -23.08 -4.13
CA GLY A 38 0.91 -23.05 -2.78
C GLY A 38 1.82 -21.82 -2.50
N THR A 39 1.70 -20.76 -3.30
CA THR A 39 2.61 -19.60 -3.21
C THR A 39 1.85 -18.29 -3.37
N ILE A 40 2.11 -17.32 -2.47
CA ILE A 40 1.73 -15.92 -2.64
C ILE A 40 2.97 -15.09 -2.94
N THR A 41 2.89 -14.19 -3.93
CA THR A 41 4.00 -13.30 -4.31
C THR A 41 3.71 -11.86 -3.89
N LEU A 42 4.52 -11.35 -2.96
CA LEU A 42 4.47 -9.97 -2.48
C LEU A 42 5.42 -9.09 -3.32
N GLY A 43 4.87 -8.06 -3.94
CA GLY A 43 5.65 -7.03 -4.63
C GLY A 43 6.19 -6.02 -3.60
N TYR A 44 7.51 -5.87 -3.49
CA TYR A 44 8.14 -4.94 -2.55
C TYR A 44 8.93 -3.85 -3.26
N ARG A 45 9.17 -2.74 -2.56
CA ARG A 45 9.99 -1.62 -3.03
C ARG A 45 11.38 -1.70 -2.39
N GLU A 46 12.40 -1.28 -3.14
CA GLU A 46 13.79 -1.33 -2.64
C GLU A 46 14.19 -0.07 -1.86
N ALA A 47 13.50 1.05 -2.05
CA ALA A 47 13.90 2.35 -1.50
C ALA A 47 12.71 3.25 -1.11
N SER A 48 11.59 2.70 -0.64
CA SER A 48 10.42 3.48 -0.16
C SER A 48 10.36 3.49 1.37
N VAL A 49 11.39 4.05 2.02
CA VAL A 49 11.44 4.20 3.48
C VAL A 49 10.31 5.13 3.93
N PRO A 50 9.51 4.78 4.95
CA PRO A 50 9.56 3.58 5.79
C PRO A 50 8.55 2.48 5.38
N PHE A 51 7.92 2.56 4.20
CA PHE A 51 6.83 1.64 3.80
C PHE A 51 7.32 0.28 3.31
N SER A 52 8.33 0.29 2.43
CA SER A 52 8.90 -0.92 1.84
C SER A 52 10.29 -0.61 1.31
N TYR A 53 11.31 -1.25 1.87
CA TYR A 53 12.69 -1.03 1.48
C TYR A 53 13.57 -2.22 1.88
N LEU A 54 14.79 -2.26 1.37
CA LEU A 54 15.76 -3.32 1.71
C LEU A 54 16.57 -2.94 2.95
N GLN A 55 16.71 -3.88 3.86
CA GLN A 55 17.68 -3.82 4.94
C GLN A 55 19.09 -4.13 4.44
N ALA A 56 20.10 -3.96 5.28
CA ALA A 56 21.49 -4.24 4.97
C ALA A 56 21.75 -5.72 4.58
N ASP A 57 20.93 -6.64 5.09
CA ASP A 57 20.98 -8.09 4.77
C ASP A 57 20.22 -8.44 3.48
N GLY A 58 19.73 -7.44 2.75
CA GLY A 58 18.97 -7.60 1.50
C GLY A 58 17.53 -8.05 1.67
N LYS A 59 17.01 -8.14 2.91
CA LYS A 59 15.61 -8.51 3.14
C LYS A 59 14.70 -7.30 3.08
N PRO A 60 13.52 -7.42 2.45
CA PRO A 60 12.52 -6.36 2.45
C PRO A 60 11.91 -6.18 3.85
N THR A 61 11.65 -4.93 4.18
CA THR A 61 11.03 -4.51 5.44
C THR A 61 10.19 -3.25 5.24
N GLY A 62 9.46 -2.82 6.26
CA GLY A 62 8.71 -1.56 6.28
C GLY A 62 7.24 -1.74 6.67
N TYR A 63 6.58 -0.62 6.91
CA TYR A 63 5.19 -0.58 7.35
C TYR A 63 4.23 -1.33 6.42
N ALA A 64 4.21 -0.98 5.13
CA ALA A 64 3.35 -1.62 4.15
C ALA A 64 3.73 -3.09 3.91
N PHE A 65 5.02 -3.40 3.99
CA PHE A 65 5.51 -4.76 3.88
C PHE A 65 5.02 -5.63 5.05
N GLU A 66 5.00 -5.11 6.28
CA GLU A 66 4.42 -5.85 7.42
C GLU A 66 2.89 -6.01 7.31
N VAL A 67 2.17 -5.00 6.80
CA VAL A 67 0.73 -5.14 6.50
C VAL A 67 0.49 -6.28 5.50
N CYS A 68 1.28 -6.35 4.43
CA CYS A 68 1.14 -7.43 3.45
C CYS A 68 1.51 -8.82 4.01
N ASN A 69 2.47 -8.90 4.93
CA ASN A 69 2.73 -10.17 5.62
C ASN A 69 1.51 -10.62 6.46
N LYS A 70 0.81 -9.68 7.10
CA LYS A 70 -0.46 -10.00 7.80
C LYS A 70 -1.55 -10.46 6.84
N ILE A 71 -1.60 -9.89 5.63
CA ILE A 71 -2.51 -10.36 4.58
C ILE A 71 -2.11 -11.78 4.12
N ALA A 72 -0.82 -12.06 3.95
CA ALA A 72 -0.35 -13.41 3.62
C ALA A 72 -0.67 -14.44 4.71
N ASP A 73 -0.55 -14.05 5.99
CA ASP A 73 -0.98 -14.89 7.12
C ASP A 73 -2.49 -15.16 7.08
N ALA A 74 -3.32 -14.16 6.74
CA ALA A 74 -4.76 -14.32 6.57
C ALA A 74 -5.10 -15.24 5.41
N VAL A 75 -4.40 -15.13 4.26
CA VAL A 75 -4.54 -16.05 3.12
C VAL A 75 -4.18 -17.47 3.51
N LYS A 76 -3.08 -17.67 4.24
CA LYS A 76 -2.66 -18.97 4.75
C LYS A 76 -3.74 -19.63 5.61
N ALA A 77 -4.36 -18.85 6.49
CA ALA A 77 -5.43 -19.33 7.37
C ALA A 77 -6.72 -19.64 6.60
N ASP A 78 -7.16 -18.72 5.73
CA ASP A 78 -8.40 -18.81 4.97
C ASP A 78 -8.40 -20.01 4.00
N LEU A 79 -7.28 -20.23 3.31
CA LEU A 79 -7.10 -21.34 2.37
C LEU A 79 -6.70 -22.67 3.04
N ASN A 80 -6.50 -22.66 4.36
CA ASN A 80 -5.97 -23.82 5.10
C ASN A 80 -4.69 -24.39 4.48
N LEU A 81 -3.70 -23.52 4.24
CA LEU A 81 -2.39 -23.86 3.62
C LEU A 81 -1.25 -23.68 4.64
N PRO A 82 -1.01 -24.64 5.56
CA PRO A 82 0.01 -24.48 6.61
C PRO A 82 1.43 -24.27 6.06
N ASN A 83 1.70 -24.74 4.84
CA ASN A 83 2.99 -24.64 4.16
C ASN A 83 2.99 -23.58 3.05
N LEU A 84 2.11 -22.56 3.09
CA LEU A 84 2.10 -21.49 2.12
C LEU A 84 3.48 -20.83 2.02
N LYS A 85 4.01 -20.79 0.80
CA LYS A 85 5.26 -20.08 0.51
C LYS A 85 4.98 -18.61 0.23
N VAL A 86 5.79 -17.72 0.80
CA VAL A 86 5.77 -16.28 0.49
C VAL A 86 6.98 -15.97 -0.38
N ALA A 87 6.73 -15.61 -1.63
CA ALA A 87 7.74 -15.16 -2.58
C ALA A 87 7.78 -13.61 -2.61
N TYR A 88 8.94 -13.06 -2.94
CA TYR A 88 9.17 -11.62 -2.98
C TYR A 88 9.63 -11.19 -4.36
N GLN A 89 8.97 -10.18 -4.93
CA GLN A 89 9.29 -9.62 -6.24
C GLN A 89 9.57 -8.12 -6.11
N PRO A 90 10.78 -7.64 -6.48
CA PRO A 90 11.04 -6.20 -6.48
C PRO A 90 10.22 -5.50 -7.56
N VAL A 91 9.63 -4.37 -7.19
CA VAL A 91 8.85 -3.52 -8.09
C VAL A 91 9.25 -2.05 -7.96
N THR A 92 9.05 -1.30 -9.04
CA THR A 92 9.22 0.16 -9.09
C THR A 92 7.85 0.83 -9.16
N SER A 93 7.80 2.16 -8.98
CA SER A 93 6.56 2.92 -9.20
C SER A 93 6.03 2.77 -10.63
N ALA A 94 6.91 2.57 -11.61
CA ALA A 94 6.54 2.47 -13.03
C ALA A 94 6.06 1.08 -13.45
N ASN A 95 6.57 -0.02 -12.86
CA ASN A 95 6.27 -1.38 -13.31
C ASN A 95 5.29 -2.16 -12.41
N ARG A 96 4.94 -1.65 -11.21
CA ARG A 96 4.08 -2.37 -10.25
C ARG A 96 2.70 -2.72 -10.83
N ILE A 97 2.05 -1.81 -11.57
CA ILE A 97 0.73 -2.06 -12.18
C ILE A 97 0.81 -3.18 -13.23
N PRO A 98 1.70 -3.12 -14.24
CA PRO A 98 1.90 -4.23 -15.18
C PRO A 98 2.19 -5.58 -14.52
N LEU A 99 3.00 -5.61 -13.45
CA LEU A 99 3.34 -6.86 -12.75
C LEU A 99 2.17 -7.44 -11.94
N ILE A 100 1.26 -6.60 -11.46
CA ILE A 100 -0.02 -7.00 -10.87
C ILE A 100 -0.97 -7.56 -11.95
N GLN A 101 -1.11 -6.83 -13.07
CA GLN A 101 -2.02 -7.21 -14.15
C GLN A 101 -1.67 -8.56 -14.78
N ASN A 102 -0.39 -8.84 -14.99
CA ASN A 102 0.07 -10.10 -15.58
C ASN A 102 0.20 -11.26 -14.57
N GLY A 103 -0.09 -11.01 -13.27
CA GLY A 103 -0.05 -12.02 -12.22
C GLY A 103 1.34 -12.42 -11.73
N THR A 104 2.41 -11.70 -12.11
CA THR A 104 3.76 -11.89 -11.54
C THR A 104 3.77 -11.54 -10.05
N VAL A 105 2.99 -10.54 -9.65
CA VAL A 105 2.78 -10.10 -8.27
C VAL A 105 1.32 -10.29 -7.90
N ASP A 106 1.05 -10.84 -6.74
CA ASP A 106 -0.31 -11.03 -6.23
C ASP A 106 -0.82 -9.79 -5.49
N ILE A 107 0.04 -9.14 -4.71
CA ILE A 107 -0.26 -7.92 -3.99
C ILE A 107 1.00 -7.03 -3.89
N GLU A 108 0.87 -5.74 -4.13
CA GLU A 108 1.95 -4.77 -4.00
C GLU A 108 1.92 -4.12 -2.61
N CYS A 109 3.06 -4.15 -1.96
CA CYS A 109 3.32 -3.80 -0.57
C CYS A 109 4.25 -2.59 -0.49
N GLY A 110 3.79 -1.45 -0.95
CA GLY A 110 4.61 -0.25 -1.01
C GLY A 110 3.84 1.02 -0.65
N SER A 111 4.28 2.11 -1.25
CA SER A 111 3.70 3.44 -1.11
C SER A 111 2.86 3.75 -2.36
N THR A 112 1.69 3.13 -2.49
CA THR A 112 0.86 3.28 -3.67
C THR A 112 -0.41 4.05 -3.37
N THR A 113 -0.52 5.24 -3.95
CA THR A 113 -1.73 6.05 -3.92
C THR A 113 -2.87 5.30 -4.56
N ASN A 114 -3.97 5.17 -3.84
CA ASN A 114 -5.25 4.74 -4.35
C ASN A 114 -5.91 5.91 -5.07
N SER A 115 -5.99 5.85 -6.40
CA SER A 115 -6.67 6.85 -7.21
C SER A 115 -7.65 6.22 -8.20
N LYS A 116 -8.72 6.93 -8.55
CA LYS A 116 -9.72 6.45 -9.52
C LYS A 116 -9.10 6.02 -10.84
N LYS A 117 -8.12 6.79 -11.33
CA LYS A 117 -7.36 6.46 -12.55
C LYS A 117 -6.63 5.11 -12.43
N ARG A 118 -6.03 4.81 -11.27
CA ARG A 118 -5.37 3.51 -11.04
C ARG A 118 -6.37 2.39 -10.81
N GLN A 119 -7.54 2.69 -10.23
CA GLN A 119 -8.64 1.73 -10.07
C GLN A 119 -9.22 1.24 -11.41
N GLU A 120 -8.99 1.94 -12.51
CA GLU A 120 -9.30 1.44 -13.85
C GLU A 120 -8.42 0.24 -14.24
N GLN A 121 -7.23 0.09 -13.65
CA GLN A 121 -6.19 -0.86 -14.02
C GLN A 121 -5.92 -1.94 -12.96
N ALA A 122 -6.21 -1.68 -11.71
CA ALA A 122 -5.97 -2.56 -10.57
C ALA A 122 -7.04 -2.35 -9.50
N SER A 123 -7.22 -3.30 -8.60
CA SER A 123 -8.04 -3.14 -7.39
C SER A 123 -7.18 -2.70 -6.22
N PHE A 124 -7.82 -2.02 -5.28
CA PHE A 124 -7.20 -1.56 -4.05
C PHE A 124 -7.99 -2.07 -2.83
N GLY A 125 -7.27 -2.40 -1.78
CA GLY A 125 -7.85 -2.71 -0.48
C GLY A 125 -8.17 -1.45 0.33
N THR A 126 -8.55 -1.65 1.59
CA THR A 126 -8.82 -0.58 2.54
C THR A 126 -7.62 0.36 2.66
N ASN A 127 -7.88 1.65 2.58
CA ASN A 127 -6.88 2.70 2.76
C ASN A 127 -6.30 2.65 4.18
N TYR A 128 -4.98 2.69 4.29
CA TYR A 128 -4.29 2.53 5.59
C TYR A 128 -3.35 3.68 5.95
N PHE A 129 -3.19 4.67 5.09
CA PHE A 129 -2.31 5.82 5.33
C PHE A 129 -2.72 7.00 4.47
N GLY A 130 -2.62 8.21 4.99
CA GLY A 130 -2.85 9.46 4.26
C GLY A 130 -1.59 10.30 4.17
N ILE A 131 -1.28 10.82 2.97
CA ILE A 131 -0.08 11.60 2.67
C ILE A 131 -0.41 12.95 2.05
N GLN A 132 0.58 13.80 2.03
CA GLN A 132 0.58 15.04 1.25
C GLN A 132 1.74 15.05 0.26
N VAL A 133 1.48 15.38 -1.00
CA VAL A 133 2.55 15.52 -2.00
C VAL A 133 3.16 16.90 -1.90
N THR A 134 4.46 16.97 -1.62
CA THR A 134 5.20 18.22 -1.42
C THR A 134 6.64 18.13 -1.93
N ALA A 135 7.53 19.02 -1.51
CA ALA A 135 8.92 19.06 -1.95
C ALA A 135 9.92 19.05 -0.78
N ALA A 136 11.00 18.27 -0.93
CA ALA A 136 12.21 18.44 -0.14
C ALA A 136 13.21 19.33 -0.87
N VAL A 137 13.83 20.24 -0.14
CA VAL A 137 14.80 21.22 -0.63
C VAL A 137 15.94 21.41 0.36
N TRP A 138 17.03 22.06 -0.04
CA TRP A 138 18.03 22.51 0.91
C TRP A 138 17.44 23.54 1.87
N LYS A 139 17.71 23.40 3.17
CA LYS A 139 17.13 24.21 4.25
C LYS A 139 17.42 25.71 4.06
N ASP A 140 18.67 26.01 3.77
CA ASP A 140 19.16 27.39 3.59
C ASP A 140 19.10 27.85 2.13
N GLY A 141 18.55 27.03 1.23
CA GLY A 141 18.37 27.35 -0.17
C GLY A 141 17.30 28.43 -0.42
N PRO A 142 17.21 28.94 -1.66
CA PRO A 142 16.30 30.02 -2.03
C PRO A 142 14.82 29.56 -2.11
N ILE A 143 14.54 28.26 -2.21
CA ILE A 143 13.21 27.71 -2.38
C ILE A 143 12.51 27.64 -1.01
N LYS A 144 11.43 28.39 -0.85
CA LYS A 144 10.62 28.45 0.38
C LYS A 144 9.19 27.98 0.13
N THR A 145 8.70 28.12 -1.10
CA THR A 145 7.35 27.73 -1.54
C THR A 145 7.41 26.89 -2.80
N LEU A 146 6.30 26.21 -3.15
CA LEU A 146 6.23 25.45 -4.39
C LEU A 146 6.32 26.34 -5.65
N LYS A 147 5.95 27.62 -5.57
CA LYS A 147 6.10 28.57 -6.69
C LYS A 147 7.55 28.94 -6.99
N ASP A 148 8.42 28.87 -5.97
CA ASP A 148 9.86 29.13 -6.15
C ASP A 148 10.56 28.01 -7.00
N LEU A 149 9.84 26.97 -7.36
CA LEU A 149 10.29 25.93 -8.29
C LEU A 149 10.34 26.39 -9.75
N ASP A 150 9.84 27.58 -10.08
CA ASP A 150 9.90 28.11 -11.43
C ASP A 150 11.33 28.16 -11.97
N GLY A 151 11.53 27.60 -13.15
CA GLY A 151 12.85 27.49 -13.79
C GLY A 151 13.82 26.51 -13.13
N LYS A 152 13.43 25.77 -12.09
CA LYS A 152 14.30 24.89 -11.31
C LYS A 152 14.36 23.46 -11.88
N ASN A 153 15.44 22.76 -11.53
CA ASN A 153 15.58 21.33 -11.76
C ASN A 153 14.88 20.57 -10.64
N VAL A 154 13.79 19.88 -10.97
CA VAL A 154 12.97 19.15 -10.00
C VAL A 154 13.11 17.65 -10.24
N ALA A 155 13.67 16.94 -9.26
CA ALA A 155 13.71 15.48 -9.27
C ALA A 155 12.28 14.93 -9.02
N VAL A 156 11.91 13.92 -9.79
CA VAL A 156 10.63 13.22 -9.66
C VAL A 156 10.80 11.76 -10.07
N THR A 157 10.08 10.84 -9.42
CA THR A 157 10.17 9.42 -9.76
C THR A 157 9.10 9.03 -10.76
N SER A 158 9.49 8.35 -11.84
CA SER A 158 8.58 7.87 -12.89
C SER A 158 7.50 6.94 -12.32
N GLY A 159 6.24 7.09 -12.78
CA GLY A 159 5.10 6.27 -12.35
C GLY A 159 4.46 6.71 -11.02
N THR A 160 4.86 7.86 -10.46
CA THR A 160 4.22 8.50 -9.31
C THR A 160 3.14 9.49 -9.73
N THR A 161 2.21 9.81 -8.85
CA THR A 161 1.21 10.87 -9.02
C THR A 161 1.86 12.24 -9.12
N SER A 162 3.02 12.43 -8.48
CA SER A 162 3.80 13.68 -8.51
C SER A 162 4.12 14.18 -9.91
N VAL A 163 4.32 13.28 -10.89
CA VAL A 163 4.59 13.67 -12.29
C VAL A 163 3.38 14.41 -12.89
N GLU A 164 2.17 13.90 -12.66
CA GLU A 164 0.94 14.50 -13.16
C GLU A 164 0.58 15.79 -12.40
N LEU A 165 0.79 15.77 -11.07
CA LEU A 165 0.57 16.93 -10.21
C LEU A 165 1.46 18.11 -10.61
N LEU A 166 2.75 17.86 -10.85
CA LEU A 166 3.68 18.90 -11.31
C LEU A 166 3.27 19.48 -12.67
N GLY A 167 2.86 18.63 -13.63
CA GLY A 167 2.37 19.11 -14.93
C GLY A 167 1.10 19.97 -14.83
N ARG A 168 0.21 19.68 -13.87
CA ARG A 168 -0.96 20.50 -13.56
C ARG A 168 -0.54 21.80 -12.89
N PHE A 169 0.35 21.73 -11.90
CA PHE A 169 0.86 22.87 -11.16
C PHE A 169 1.56 23.90 -12.06
N GLU A 170 2.34 23.43 -13.06
CA GLU A 170 2.95 24.29 -14.09
C GLU A 170 1.89 25.11 -14.83
N LYS A 171 0.84 24.43 -15.32
CA LYS A 171 -0.25 25.09 -16.08
C LYS A 171 -1.02 26.11 -15.25
N GLU A 172 -1.38 25.74 -14.04
CA GLU A 172 -2.21 26.55 -13.14
C GLU A 172 -1.48 27.81 -12.64
N ASN A 173 -0.16 27.73 -12.50
CA ASN A 173 0.65 28.84 -11.98
C ASN A 173 1.49 29.58 -13.02
N GLY A 174 1.46 29.14 -14.29
CA GLY A 174 2.24 29.78 -15.37
C GLY A 174 3.75 29.64 -15.22
N ILE A 175 4.22 28.61 -14.53
CA ILE A 175 5.65 28.35 -14.27
C ILE A 175 6.19 27.25 -15.20
N LYS A 176 7.52 27.08 -15.22
CA LYS A 176 8.23 26.08 -15.99
C LYS A 176 9.17 25.27 -15.11
N LEU A 177 9.03 23.95 -15.11
CA LEU A 177 9.88 23.02 -14.36
C LEU A 177 10.80 22.23 -15.32
N ARG A 178 12.02 21.95 -14.89
CA ARG A 178 12.91 21.01 -15.56
C ARG A 178 12.89 19.70 -14.81
N LEU A 179 12.04 18.76 -15.24
CA LEU A 179 11.84 17.49 -14.54
C LEU A 179 13.00 16.52 -14.80
N LEU A 180 13.69 16.12 -13.73
CA LEU A 180 14.71 15.07 -13.72
C LEU A 180 14.05 13.77 -13.24
N LYS A 181 13.67 12.91 -14.18
CA LYS A 181 12.97 11.65 -13.88
C LYS A 181 13.95 10.59 -13.40
N THR A 182 13.63 9.93 -12.29
CA THR A 182 14.42 8.87 -11.67
C THR A 182 13.65 7.56 -11.62
N LYS A 183 14.35 6.45 -11.37
CA LYS A 183 13.77 5.12 -11.23
C LYS A 183 13.20 4.88 -9.83
N ASN A 184 13.83 5.43 -8.80
CA ASN A 184 13.44 5.25 -7.40
C ASN A 184 13.68 6.53 -6.57
N PHE A 185 13.20 6.54 -5.33
CA PHE A 185 13.22 7.71 -4.46
C PHE A 185 14.63 8.05 -3.95
N ALA A 186 15.47 7.03 -3.72
CA ALA A 186 16.83 7.25 -3.28
C ALA A 186 17.68 7.97 -4.36
N GLU A 187 17.50 7.61 -5.63
CA GLU A 187 18.13 8.32 -6.76
C GLU A 187 17.66 9.79 -6.81
N ALA A 188 16.35 10.04 -6.65
CA ALA A 188 15.80 11.39 -6.67
C ALA A 188 16.37 12.25 -5.54
N MET A 189 16.37 11.74 -4.31
CA MET A 189 16.95 12.46 -3.17
C MET A 189 18.46 12.70 -3.32
N LYS A 190 19.18 11.73 -3.89
CA LYS A 190 20.61 11.88 -4.19
C LYS A 190 20.91 12.99 -5.20
N LEU A 191 20.01 13.24 -6.18
CA LEU A 191 20.16 14.39 -7.09
C LEU A 191 20.11 15.72 -6.31
N VAL A 192 19.20 15.83 -5.34
CA VAL A 192 19.11 17.03 -4.48
C VAL A 192 20.33 17.14 -3.57
N ALA A 193 20.72 16.07 -2.89
CA ALA A 193 21.88 16.05 -2.00
C ALA A 193 23.18 16.44 -2.70
N ASN A 194 23.32 16.09 -3.99
CA ASN A 194 24.48 16.44 -4.83
C ASN A 194 24.28 17.76 -5.59
N LYS A 195 23.27 18.57 -5.29
CA LYS A 195 22.97 19.86 -5.95
C LYS A 195 22.76 19.77 -7.47
N ARG A 196 22.37 18.58 -7.97
CA ARG A 196 22.01 18.35 -9.38
C ARG A 196 20.53 18.61 -9.64
N ALA A 197 19.69 18.52 -8.60
CA ALA A 197 18.33 19.00 -8.58
C ALA A 197 18.17 20.02 -7.44
N ASP A 198 17.26 20.97 -7.63
CA ASP A 198 16.95 22.00 -6.64
C ASP A 198 15.92 21.51 -5.62
N ALA A 199 15.06 20.56 -6.02
CA ALA A 199 14.02 19.95 -5.18
C ALA A 199 13.76 18.50 -5.60
N PHE A 200 13.22 17.72 -4.66
CA PHE A 200 12.59 16.42 -4.94
C PHE A 200 11.12 16.48 -4.53
N VAL A 201 10.22 16.23 -5.46
CA VAL A 201 8.76 16.25 -5.22
C VAL A 201 8.22 14.84 -5.14
N ILE A 202 7.69 14.50 -3.97
CA ILE A 202 7.03 13.24 -3.65
C ILE A 202 6.22 13.43 -2.34
N ASP A 203 5.68 12.37 -1.81
CA ASP A 203 4.88 12.30 -0.59
C ASP A 203 5.71 12.68 0.64
N ASP A 204 5.17 13.50 1.52
CA ASP A 204 5.81 14.09 2.71
C ASP A 204 6.55 13.07 3.58
N VAL A 205 5.88 11.98 3.90
CA VAL A 205 6.44 10.89 4.69
C VAL A 205 7.59 10.16 3.98
N LEU A 206 7.54 10.03 2.64
CA LEU A 206 8.65 9.47 1.85
C LEU A 206 9.83 10.44 1.82
N LEU A 207 9.59 11.74 1.75
CA LEU A 207 10.63 12.76 1.88
C LEU A 207 11.32 12.66 3.23
N ALA A 208 10.55 12.58 4.33
CA ALA A 208 11.10 12.38 5.67
C ALA A 208 11.95 11.10 5.74
N GLY A 209 11.42 9.99 5.19
CA GLY A 209 12.15 8.73 5.10
C GLY A 209 13.45 8.83 4.31
N GLN A 210 13.45 9.48 3.14
CA GLN A 210 14.66 9.64 2.33
C GLN A 210 15.69 10.58 2.98
N ILE A 211 15.25 11.69 3.55
CA ILE A 211 16.11 12.64 4.29
C ILE A 211 16.79 11.91 5.46
N SER A 212 16.08 11.08 6.22
CA SER A 212 16.65 10.34 7.35
C SER A 212 17.79 9.39 6.97
N THR A 213 17.87 8.99 5.70
CA THR A 213 18.95 8.11 5.20
C THR A 213 20.21 8.88 4.81
N LEU A 214 20.17 10.20 4.70
CA LEU A 214 21.32 11.02 4.31
C LEU A 214 22.35 11.15 5.44
N PRO A 215 23.61 11.47 5.12
CA PRO A 215 24.63 11.76 6.13
C PRO A 215 24.27 12.96 7.02
N ASN A 216 23.73 14.03 6.44
CA ASN A 216 23.39 15.29 7.11
C ASN A 216 21.92 15.63 6.84
N PRO A 217 20.97 14.94 7.50
CA PRO A 217 19.54 15.15 7.28
C PRO A 217 19.07 16.58 7.65
N GLU A 218 19.77 17.25 8.58
CA GLU A 218 19.51 18.61 9.03
C GLU A 218 19.72 19.70 7.98
N ASP A 219 20.44 19.39 6.88
CA ASP A 219 20.65 20.30 5.76
C ASP A 219 19.40 20.44 4.87
N PHE A 220 18.40 19.61 5.07
CA PHE A 220 17.20 19.56 4.24
C PHE A 220 15.95 19.92 5.03
N LYS A 221 14.94 20.40 4.32
CA LYS A 221 13.60 20.61 4.86
C LYS A 221 12.55 20.18 3.85
N ILE A 222 11.38 19.86 4.36
CA ILE A 222 10.15 19.63 3.60
C ILE A 222 9.37 20.96 3.60
N ILE A 223 8.84 21.35 2.43
CA ILE A 223 8.05 22.59 2.28
C ILE A 223 6.68 22.34 2.93
N ASP A 224 6.25 23.29 3.76
CA ASP A 224 4.93 23.30 4.40
C ASP A 224 3.86 23.83 3.42
N ALA A 225 3.62 23.06 2.36
CA ALA A 225 2.57 23.28 1.37
C ALA A 225 2.41 21.97 0.58
N SER A 226 1.22 21.66 0.09
CA SER A 226 0.97 20.44 -0.64
C SER A 226 0.33 20.67 -2.00
N LEU A 227 0.67 19.79 -2.97
CA LEU A 227 0.05 19.71 -4.29
C LEU A 227 -1.24 18.86 -4.24
N SER A 228 -1.30 17.90 -3.31
CA SER A 228 -2.40 16.94 -3.18
C SER A 228 -2.37 16.26 -1.82
N THR A 229 -3.53 15.79 -1.37
CA THR A 229 -3.67 14.85 -0.24
C THR A 229 -4.17 13.52 -0.80
N GLU A 230 -3.51 12.41 -0.50
CA GLU A 230 -3.75 11.14 -1.15
C GLU A 230 -3.76 9.98 -0.14
N PRO A 231 -4.65 8.97 -0.30
CA PRO A 231 -4.61 7.76 0.51
C PRO A 231 -3.69 6.70 -0.12
N TYR A 232 -3.03 5.90 0.73
CA TYR A 232 -2.35 4.67 0.33
C TYR A 232 -3.18 3.44 0.67
N ALA A 233 -3.13 2.46 -0.24
CA ALA A 233 -3.72 1.15 -0.03
C ALA A 233 -2.88 0.04 -0.69
N PRO A 234 -2.99 -1.22 -0.24
CA PRO A 234 -2.42 -2.34 -0.99
C PRO A 234 -3.11 -2.47 -2.33
N MET A 235 -2.33 -2.77 -3.37
CA MET A 235 -2.83 -2.89 -4.74
C MET A 235 -2.67 -4.34 -5.22
N PHE A 236 -3.70 -4.85 -5.89
CA PHE A 236 -3.75 -6.20 -6.42
C PHE A 236 -4.55 -6.24 -7.74
N ARG A 237 -4.70 -7.44 -8.33
CA ARG A 237 -5.35 -7.59 -9.63
C ARG A 237 -6.77 -7.03 -9.62
N LYS A 238 -7.13 -6.37 -10.73
CA LYS A 238 -8.46 -5.80 -10.93
C LYS A 238 -9.55 -6.87 -10.90
N ASP A 239 -10.73 -6.50 -10.38
CA ASP A 239 -11.96 -7.29 -10.35
C ASP A 239 -11.83 -8.64 -9.61
N ASP A 240 -10.94 -8.71 -8.61
CA ASP A 240 -10.73 -9.87 -7.75
C ASP A 240 -11.51 -9.71 -6.43
N ALA A 241 -12.81 -9.93 -6.46
CA ALA A 241 -13.71 -9.65 -5.36
C ALA A 241 -13.42 -10.50 -4.11
N GLN A 242 -13.07 -11.79 -4.28
CA GLN A 242 -12.77 -12.69 -3.15
C GLN A 242 -11.47 -12.27 -2.45
N PHE A 243 -10.43 -11.96 -3.22
CA PHE A 243 -9.17 -11.49 -2.65
C PHE A 243 -9.34 -10.11 -2.00
N LYS A 244 -10.10 -9.20 -2.64
CA LYS A 244 -10.44 -7.90 -2.04
C LYS A 244 -11.14 -8.06 -0.68
N ALA A 245 -12.13 -8.93 -0.58
CA ALA A 245 -12.85 -9.16 0.67
C ALA A 245 -11.91 -9.63 1.80
N LEU A 246 -10.96 -10.52 1.50
CA LEU A 246 -9.96 -10.98 2.47
C LEU A 246 -9.00 -9.86 2.87
N VAL A 247 -8.48 -9.09 1.91
CA VAL A 247 -7.59 -7.95 2.18
C VAL A 247 -8.29 -6.91 3.04
N ASP A 248 -9.51 -6.51 2.69
CA ASP A 248 -10.28 -5.52 3.43
C ASP A 248 -10.61 -6.00 4.84
N LYS A 249 -11.05 -7.26 4.99
CA LYS A 249 -11.29 -7.88 6.29
C LYS A 249 -10.05 -7.86 7.18
N THR A 250 -8.89 -8.12 6.60
CA THR A 250 -7.62 -8.14 7.33
C THR A 250 -7.25 -6.73 7.82
N ILE A 251 -7.27 -5.73 6.94
CA ILE A 251 -6.88 -4.35 7.30
C ILE A 251 -7.89 -3.72 8.26
N THR A 252 -9.18 -3.88 8.01
CA THR A 252 -10.23 -3.37 8.93
C THR A 252 -10.18 -4.06 10.28
N GLY A 253 -9.83 -5.35 10.32
CA GLY A 253 -9.54 -6.09 11.55
C GLY A 253 -8.37 -5.47 12.32
N MET A 254 -7.24 -5.19 11.64
CA MET A 254 -6.07 -4.54 12.23
C MET A 254 -6.34 -3.12 12.72
N ILE A 255 -7.22 -2.38 12.05
CA ILE A 255 -7.69 -1.06 12.52
C ILE A 255 -8.49 -1.24 13.81
N LYS A 256 -9.45 -2.16 13.80
CA LYS A 256 -10.41 -2.37 14.90
C LYS A 256 -9.74 -2.90 16.17
N ASP A 257 -8.75 -3.78 16.06
CA ASP A 257 -8.01 -4.33 17.22
C ASP A 257 -6.83 -3.46 17.67
N GLY A 258 -6.57 -2.35 16.95
CA GLY A 258 -5.50 -1.39 17.24
C GLY A 258 -4.11 -1.85 16.81
N SER A 259 -3.96 -3.01 16.18
CA SER A 259 -2.64 -3.52 15.74
C SER A 259 -2.05 -2.66 14.62
N LEU A 260 -2.89 -2.07 13.74
CA LEU A 260 -2.43 -1.16 12.70
C LEU A 260 -1.89 0.16 13.29
N ALA A 261 -2.52 0.69 14.34
CA ALA A 261 -2.03 1.87 15.05
C ALA A 261 -0.70 1.60 15.78
N LYS A 262 -0.53 0.42 16.37
CA LYS A 262 0.75 -0.01 16.96
C LYS A 262 1.83 -0.13 15.89
N LEU A 263 1.48 -0.65 14.72
CA LEU A 263 2.38 -0.75 13.58
C LEU A 263 2.77 0.64 13.05
N TYR A 264 1.82 1.58 13.02
CA TYR A 264 2.10 2.98 12.72
C TYR A 264 3.14 3.54 13.68
N ALA A 265 2.90 3.48 15.00
CA ALA A 265 3.83 3.99 16.00
C ALA A 265 5.23 3.38 15.84
N LYS A 266 5.32 2.06 15.60
CA LYS A 266 6.59 1.38 15.34
C LYS A 266 7.39 2.02 14.20
N TRP A 267 6.75 2.33 13.07
CA TRP A 267 7.45 2.75 11.85
C TRP A 267 7.64 4.25 11.71
N PHE A 268 6.84 5.06 12.41
CA PHE A 268 6.82 6.51 12.22
C PHE A 268 7.20 7.31 13.48
N GLU A 269 7.08 6.69 14.66
CA GLU A 269 7.26 7.37 15.95
C GLU A 269 8.36 6.73 16.82
N THR A 270 9.01 5.67 16.34
CA THR A 270 10.17 5.04 17.00
C THR A 270 11.34 4.90 16.04
N PRO A 271 12.57 4.65 16.57
CA PRO A 271 13.73 4.43 15.71
C PRO A 271 13.59 3.22 14.79
N ILE A 272 13.86 3.40 13.49
CA ILE A 272 13.76 2.38 12.45
C ILE A 272 15.11 2.09 11.77
N PRO A 273 15.33 0.86 11.25
CA PRO A 273 16.50 0.55 10.44
C PRO A 273 16.52 1.37 9.13
N PRO A 274 17.71 1.54 8.47
CA PRO A 274 19.00 0.97 8.86
C PRO A 274 19.78 1.81 9.88
N LYS A 275 19.48 3.11 10.04
CA LYS A 275 20.24 4.04 10.86
C LYS A 275 19.74 4.19 12.31
N ASN A 276 18.72 3.44 12.70
CA ASN A 276 18.05 3.57 13.98
C ASN A 276 17.54 5.02 14.22
N THR A 277 16.98 5.64 13.18
CA THR A 277 16.48 7.02 13.20
C THR A 277 14.97 7.03 13.42
N ASN A 278 14.49 7.85 14.35
CA ASN A 278 13.07 8.13 14.51
C ASN A 278 12.66 9.22 13.52
N LEU A 279 11.66 8.97 12.71
CA LEU A 279 11.14 9.95 11.75
C LEU A 279 10.38 11.09 12.44
N ASN A 280 9.93 10.88 13.69
CA ASN A 280 9.07 11.80 14.43
C ASN A 280 7.88 12.28 13.59
N PHE A 281 7.23 11.33 12.92
CA PHE A 281 6.12 11.59 12.00
C PHE A 281 4.80 11.13 12.65
N PRO A 282 4.16 11.97 13.47
CA PRO A 282 2.93 11.61 14.16
C PRO A 282 1.78 11.43 13.17
N MET A 283 0.83 10.57 13.54
CA MET A 283 -0.32 10.27 12.69
C MET A 283 -1.11 11.56 12.37
N ASN A 284 -1.16 11.91 11.09
CA ASN A 284 -1.87 13.09 10.60
C ASN A 284 -3.40 12.90 10.63
N SER A 285 -4.15 13.98 10.44
CA SER A 285 -5.62 13.97 10.48
C SER A 285 -6.23 13.05 9.43
N VAL A 286 -5.64 12.98 8.23
CA VAL A 286 -6.12 12.13 7.13
C VAL A 286 -6.02 10.66 7.51
N THR A 287 -4.87 10.22 8.04
CA THR A 287 -4.71 8.84 8.50
C THR A 287 -5.65 8.50 9.66
N LYS A 288 -5.84 9.44 10.60
CA LYS A 288 -6.79 9.26 11.71
C LYS A 288 -8.22 9.09 11.20
N ASP A 289 -8.62 9.87 10.20
CA ASP A 289 -9.95 9.76 9.59
C ASP A 289 -10.11 8.42 8.86
N LEU A 290 -9.12 7.96 8.11
CA LEU A 290 -9.12 6.64 7.47
C LEU A 290 -9.25 5.49 8.48
N PHE A 291 -8.68 5.63 9.68
CA PHE A 291 -8.82 4.62 10.73
C PHE A 291 -10.19 4.69 11.42
N ALA A 292 -10.77 5.89 11.56
CA ALA A 292 -12.12 6.07 12.10
C ALA A 292 -13.21 5.61 11.11
N ASN A 293 -12.99 5.83 9.82
CA ASN A 293 -13.93 5.58 8.72
C ASN A 293 -13.26 4.75 7.61
N PRO A 294 -12.97 3.45 7.85
CA PRO A 294 -12.25 2.61 6.88
C PRO A 294 -13.01 2.52 5.56
N ASN A 295 -12.30 2.80 4.46
CA ASN A 295 -12.84 2.77 3.10
C ASN A 295 -11.74 2.41 2.09
N SER A 296 -12.11 2.17 0.83
CA SER A 296 -11.19 1.96 -0.29
C SER A 296 -11.42 2.99 -1.42
N ASP A 297 -11.85 4.19 -1.06
CA ASP A 297 -12.12 5.25 -2.02
C ASP A 297 -10.81 5.80 -2.59
N GLY A 298 -10.80 5.99 -3.91
CA GLY A 298 -9.69 6.63 -4.62
C GLY A 298 -9.96 8.13 -4.81
N ILE A 299 -8.88 8.91 -4.81
CA ILE A 299 -8.92 10.33 -5.18
C ILE A 299 -9.19 10.53 -6.68
#